data_96d3526c0e5a1ad99c4065d66a0285f2
#
_entry.id   96d3526c0e5a1ad99c4065d66a0285f2
#
_cell.length_a   1.000
_cell.length_b   1.000
_cell.length_c   1.000
_cell.angle_alpha   90.00
_cell.angle_beta   90.00
_cell.angle_gamma   90.00
#
_symmetry.space_group_name_H-M   'P 1'
#
loop_
_entity.id
_entity.type
_entity.pdbx_description
1 polymer ?
#
loop_
_entity_poly.entity_id
_entity_poly.type
_entity_poly.pdbx_seq_one_letter_code
_entity_poly.pdbx_strand_id
1 'polypeptide(L)'
;MSTRILATLLFSPLLFSCGGDDPLMPPSVPGNLVAEAGSQQITLTWDAVSNATSYTIFWNTVPTQAKFKNAEQKDQRIDGVSNPFTHDNLTISQDYYYRVAAFNQAGSRGISAEASATTNP
;
A
#
# COMPACT_ATOMS: atom_id res chain seq x y z
N MET A 1 45.82 25.56 -8.30
CA MET A 1 45.08 25.63 -8.48
C MET A 1 44.22 25.31 -8.35
N SER A 2 44.38 25.23 -8.25
CA SER A 2 43.45 24.88 -8.34
C SER A 2 42.62 24.55 -8.11
N THR A 3 42.66 24.36 -7.90
CA THR A 3 41.80 23.95 -7.89
C THR A 3 40.99 23.66 -7.56
N ARG A 4 41.13 23.48 -7.41
CA ARG A 4 40.33 23.16 -7.27
C ARG A 4 39.43 22.74 -6.96
N ILE A 5 39.64 22.73 -6.86
CA ILE A 5 38.77 22.25 -6.70
C ILE A 5 37.90 21.90 -6.43
N LEU A 6 38.24 21.85 -6.53
CA LEU A 6 37.36 21.43 -6.46
C LEU A 6 36.49 20.96 -6.09
N ALA A 7 36.79 20.94 -5.96
CA ALA A 7 35.89 20.41 -5.84
C ALA A 7 35.16 20.08 -5.40
N THR A 8 35.44 20.18 -5.49
CA THR A 8 34.56 19.76 -5.30
C THR A 8 33.70 19.42 -5.04
N LEU A 9 34.05 19.47 -5.21
CA LEU A 9 33.17 19.03 -5.22
C LEU A 9 32.36 18.62 -5.02
N LEU A 10 32.59 18.64 -5.11
CA LEU A 10 31.77 18.13 -5.21
C LEU A 10 31.01 17.68 -4.83
N PHE A 11 31.20 17.67 -4.86
CA PHE A 11 30.33 17.05 -4.81
C PHE A 11 29.59 16.76 -4.19
N SER A 12 29.88 16.85 -4.06
CA SER A 12 29.11 16.33 -3.75
C SER A 12 28.37 16.08 -3.36
N PRO A 13 28.49 16.06 -3.30
CA PRO A 13 27.65 15.56 -3.05
C PRO A 13 27.00 15.31 -2.67
N LEU A 14 27.13 15.20 -2.88
CA LEU A 14 26.39 14.74 -2.76
C LEU A 14 25.68 14.41 -2.33
N LEU A 15 25.86 14.41 -2.35
CA LEU A 15 25.17 13.89 -2.15
C LEU A 15 24.61 13.56 -1.68
N PHE A 16 24.77 13.44 -1.66
CA PHE A 16 24.19 12.87 -1.38
C PHE A 16 23.84 12.52 -0.62
N SER A 17 24.17 12.53 -0.23
CA SER A 17 23.78 12.10 0.26
C SER A 17 23.32 11.84 0.82
N CYS A 18 23.80 11.88 1.23
CA CYS A 18 23.23 11.17 1.64
C CYS A 18 22.37 11.01 1.36
N GLY A 19 22.12 11.48 1.43
CA GLY A 19 20.85 11.19 1.17
C GLY A 19 20.70 10.00 0.42
N GLY A 20 20.63 10.09 -0.75
CA GLY A 20 20.33 8.94 -1.53
C GLY A 20 21.00 7.68 -1.09
N ASP A 21 21.91 7.83 -0.24
CA ASP A 21 22.63 6.66 0.26
C ASP A 21 21.92 5.98 1.39
N ASP A 22 20.83 6.55 1.86
CA ASP A 22 20.06 5.88 2.90
C ASP A 22 19.50 4.58 2.37
N PRO A 23 19.53 3.54 3.18
CA PRO A 23 18.93 2.29 2.76
C PRO A 23 17.48 2.51 2.41
N LEU A 24 17.02 1.86 1.37
CA LEU A 24 15.62 1.88 1.03
C LEU A 24 14.83 1.23 2.15
N MET A 25 13.83 1.93 2.65
CA MET A 25 12.99 1.44 3.74
C MET A 25 11.63 1.02 3.21
N PRO A 26 11.02 0.00 3.82
CA PRO A 26 9.66 -0.36 3.43
C PRO A 26 8.71 0.80 3.71
N PRO A 27 7.66 0.96 2.90
CA PRO A 27 6.69 2.01 3.15
C PRO A 27 5.90 1.75 4.42
N SER A 28 5.37 2.82 4.99
CA SER A 28 4.50 2.71 6.15
C SER A 28 3.22 1.95 5.78
N VAL A 29 2.55 1.42 6.79
CA VAL A 29 1.24 0.81 6.61
C VAL A 29 0.25 1.91 6.19
N PRO A 30 -0.53 1.71 5.11
CA PRO A 30 -1.50 2.73 4.71
C PRO A 30 -2.54 2.98 5.79
N GLY A 31 -2.92 4.23 5.96
CA GLY A 31 -3.94 4.62 6.91
C GLY A 31 -5.26 4.93 6.24
N ASN A 32 -6.30 5.02 7.05
CA ASN A 32 -7.62 5.48 6.63
C ASN A 32 -8.19 4.72 5.44
N LEU A 33 -8.10 3.40 5.47
CA LEU A 33 -8.74 2.57 4.46
C LEU A 33 -10.25 2.68 4.62
N VAL A 34 -10.92 3.06 3.54
CA VAL A 34 -12.37 3.20 3.49
C VAL A 34 -12.90 2.32 2.38
N ALA A 35 -13.98 1.59 2.67
CA ALA A 35 -14.67 0.77 1.69
C ALA A 35 -16.06 1.35 1.47
N GLU A 36 -16.37 1.67 0.23
CA GLU A 36 -17.65 2.29 -0.12
C GLU A 36 -18.43 1.37 -1.05
N ALA A 37 -19.63 0.98 -0.62
CA ALA A 37 -20.41 0.02 -1.35
C ALA A 37 -21.06 0.62 -2.59
N GLY A 38 -21.14 -0.18 -3.64
CA GLY A 38 -21.87 0.14 -4.84
C GLY A 38 -22.67 -1.08 -5.31
N SER A 39 -23.21 -1.00 -6.51
CA SER A 39 -23.96 -2.11 -7.10
C SER A 39 -22.95 -3.13 -7.62
N GLN A 40 -22.84 -4.24 -6.94
CA GLN A 40 -21.92 -5.33 -7.26
C GLN A 40 -20.45 -4.88 -7.31
N GLN A 41 -20.13 -3.83 -6.55
CA GLN A 41 -18.77 -3.34 -6.47
C GLN A 41 -18.52 -2.63 -5.15
N ILE A 42 -17.25 -2.51 -4.78
CA ILE A 42 -16.84 -1.76 -3.60
C ILE A 42 -15.61 -0.96 -4.00
N THR A 43 -15.64 0.33 -3.71
CA THR A 43 -14.52 1.22 -4.00
C THR A 43 -13.72 1.44 -2.74
N LEU A 44 -12.41 1.25 -2.85
CA LEU A 44 -11.48 1.38 -1.74
C LEU A 44 -10.63 2.62 -1.94
N THR A 45 -10.47 3.38 -0.86
CA THR A 45 -9.54 4.51 -0.82
C THR A 45 -8.73 4.40 0.47
N TRP A 46 -7.52 4.94 0.43
CA TRP A 46 -6.63 4.96 1.58
C TRP A 46 -5.67 6.12 1.41
N ASP A 47 -4.93 6.44 2.48
CA ASP A 47 -3.93 7.49 2.41
C ASP A 47 -2.74 7.03 1.59
N ALA A 48 -2.28 7.86 0.68
CA ALA A 48 -1.10 7.55 -0.11
C ALA A 48 0.12 7.46 0.81
N VAL A 49 1.00 6.53 0.50
CA VAL A 49 2.23 6.34 1.28
C VAL A 49 3.41 6.80 0.43
N SER A 50 4.22 7.69 0.99
CA SER A 50 5.19 8.47 0.22
C SER A 50 6.24 7.66 -0.52
N ASN A 51 6.69 6.55 0.01
CA ASN A 51 7.72 5.76 -0.67
C ASN A 51 7.19 4.42 -1.17
N ALA A 52 5.88 4.32 -1.35
CA ALA A 52 5.28 3.11 -1.92
C ALA A 52 5.38 3.14 -3.43
N THR A 53 5.72 2.01 -4.01
CA THR A 53 5.72 1.84 -5.47
C THR A 53 4.53 1.00 -5.93
N SER A 54 3.90 0.27 -5.03
CA SER A 54 2.69 -0.49 -5.34
C SER A 54 1.90 -0.74 -4.09
N TYR A 55 0.64 -1.15 -4.28
CA TYR A 55 -0.26 -1.53 -3.21
C TYR A 55 -0.88 -2.87 -3.51
N THR A 56 -1.20 -3.61 -2.46
CA THR A 56 -1.87 -4.90 -2.56
C THR A 56 -3.09 -4.87 -1.66
N ILE A 57 -4.23 -5.31 -2.20
CA ILE A 57 -5.47 -5.46 -1.43
C ILE A 57 -5.60 -6.91 -0.99
N PHE A 58 -5.93 -7.10 0.28
CA PHE A 58 -6.33 -8.40 0.83
C PHE A 58 -7.81 -8.33 1.13
N TRP A 59 -8.57 -9.34 0.72
CA TRP A 59 -10.01 -9.30 0.94
C TRP A 59 -10.58 -10.68 1.22
N ASN A 60 -11.76 -10.70 1.81
CA ASN A 60 -12.49 -11.92 2.10
C ASN A 60 -13.96 -11.58 2.29
N THR A 61 -14.81 -12.60 2.29
CA THR A 61 -16.23 -12.44 2.60
C THR A 61 -16.52 -12.71 4.07
N VAL A 62 -15.50 -13.05 4.83
CA VAL A 62 -15.56 -13.15 6.30
C VAL A 62 -14.50 -12.20 6.85
N PRO A 63 -14.60 -11.77 8.11
CA PRO A 63 -13.60 -10.85 8.65
C PRO A 63 -12.19 -11.38 8.45
N THR A 64 -11.32 -10.51 7.95
CA THR A 64 -9.92 -10.88 7.76
C THR A 64 -9.26 -11.08 9.11
N GLN A 65 -8.27 -11.94 9.15
CA GLN A 65 -7.55 -12.15 10.39
C GLN A 65 -6.67 -10.94 10.66
N ALA A 66 -6.55 -10.60 11.92
CA ALA A 66 -5.78 -9.42 12.30
C ALA A 66 -4.31 -9.57 12.00
N LYS A 67 -3.81 -10.78 11.90
CA LYS A 67 -2.38 -11.01 11.76
C LYS A 67 -2.02 -11.13 10.30
N PHE A 68 -1.00 -10.39 9.93
CA PHE A 68 -0.52 -10.34 8.56
C PHE A 68 -0.29 -11.75 7.99
N LYS A 69 0.33 -12.59 8.77
CA LYS A 69 0.64 -13.94 8.32
C LYS A 69 -0.62 -14.73 7.94
N ASN A 70 -1.64 -14.59 8.76
CA ASN A 70 -2.90 -15.29 8.48
C ASN A 70 -3.62 -14.69 7.28
N ALA A 71 -3.55 -13.38 7.12
CA ALA A 71 -4.16 -12.72 5.99
C ALA A 71 -3.53 -13.20 4.69
N GLU A 72 -2.22 -13.33 4.67
CA GLU A 72 -1.53 -13.83 3.49
C GLU A 72 -1.97 -15.23 3.09
N GLN A 73 -2.29 -16.05 4.07
CA GLN A 73 -2.60 -17.44 3.81
C GLN A 73 -4.05 -17.68 3.46
N LYS A 74 -4.94 -16.85 3.99
CA LYS A 74 -6.38 -17.11 3.89
C LYS A 74 -7.13 -16.15 3.03
N ASP A 75 -6.73 -14.90 3.03
CA ASP A 75 -7.44 -13.89 2.27
C ASP A 75 -7.00 -13.93 0.82
N GLN A 76 -7.92 -13.52 -0.05
CA GLN A 76 -7.58 -13.29 -1.44
C GLN A 76 -6.72 -12.05 -1.54
N ARG A 77 -5.87 -11.98 -2.56
CA ARG A 77 -5.04 -10.79 -2.74
C ARG A 77 -5.09 -10.31 -4.17
N ILE A 78 -5.02 -8.99 -4.32
CA ILE A 78 -4.96 -8.32 -5.61
C ILE A 78 -3.75 -7.41 -5.58
N ASP A 79 -2.75 -7.71 -6.39
CA ASP A 79 -1.51 -6.96 -6.42
C ASP A 79 -1.57 -5.84 -7.44
N GLY A 80 -0.74 -4.81 -7.21
CA GLY A 80 -0.56 -3.76 -8.20
C GLY A 80 -1.77 -2.88 -8.42
N VAL A 81 -2.53 -2.61 -7.35
CA VAL A 81 -3.71 -1.77 -7.45
C VAL A 81 -3.34 -0.30 -7.31
N SER A 82 -4.18 0.56 -7.85
CA SER A 82 -4.07 2.01 -7.72
C SER A 82 -5.10 2.52 -6.74
N ASN A 83 -4.83 3.64 -6.12
CA ASN A 83 -5.72 4.29 -5.18
C ASN A 83 -6.42 5.45 -5.89
N PRO A 84 -7.74 5.47 -6.02
CA PRO A 84 -8.71 4.51 -5.50
C PRO A 84 -8.78 3.24 -6.34
N PHE A 85 -9.28 2.19 -5.74
CA PHE A 85 -9.43 0.90 -6.41
C PHE A 85 -10.89 0.43 -6.32
N THR A 86 -11.46 0.04 -7.44
CA THR A 86 -12.83 -0.51 -7.47
C THR A 86 -12.76 -2.02 -7.68
N HIS A 87 -13.29 -2.73 -6.69
CA HIS A 87 -13.39 -4.18 -6.71
C HIS A 87 -14.78 -4.51 -7.26
N ASP A 88 -14.85 -5.05 -8.46
CA ASP A 88 -16.12 -5.24 -9.16
C ASP A 88 -16.46 -6.72 -9.32
N ASN A 89 -17.56 -7.00 -10.00
CA ASN A 89 -18.08 -8.35 -10.22
C ASN A 89 -18.36 -9.08 -8.92
N LEU A 90 -18.86 -8.34 -7.95
CA LEU A 90 -19.15 -8.89 -6.63
C LEU A 90 -20.58 -9.38 -6.53
N THR A 91 -20.83 -10.22 -5.52
CA THR A 91 -22.17 -10.69 -5.20
C THR A 91 -22.96 -9.58 -4.53
N ILE A 92 -24.22 -9.44 -4.88
CA ILE A 92 -25.09 -8.44 -4.24
C ILE A 92 -25.39 -8.85 -2.80
N SER A 93 -25.66 -7.85 -1.96
CA SER A 93 -26.04 -8.06 -0.56
C SER A 93 -25.05 -8.94 0.20
N GLN A 94 -23.77 -8.80 -0.12
CA GLN A 94 -22.72 -9.62 0.46
C GLN A 94 -21.73 -8.73 1.19
N ASP A 95 -21.31 -9.14 2.38
CA ASP A 95 -20.27 -8.46 3.13
C ASP A 95 -18.90 -8.78 2.56
N TYR A 96 -18.07 -7.75 2.45
CA TYR A 96 -16.68 -7.89 2.02
C TYR A 96 -15.78 -7.15 3.00
N TYR A 97 -14.63 -7.72 3.27
CA TYR A 97 -13.67 -7.21 4.25
C TYR A 97 -12.33 -7.01 3.57
N TYR A 98 -11.68 -5.90 3.85
CA TYR A 98 -10.49 -5.47 3.12
C TYR A 98 -9.38 -4.99 4.04
N ARG A 99 -8.15 -5.22 3.59
CA ARG A 99 -6.95 -4.60 4.15
C ARG A 99 -6.04 -4.26 2.99
N VAL A 100 -5.17 -3.27 3.19
CA VAL A 100 -4.25 -2.84 2.14
C VAL A 100 -2.83 -2.78 2.70
N ALA A 101 -1.86 -3.12 1.86
CA ALA A 101 -0.45 -3.02 2.20
C ALA A 101 0.25 -2.22 1.12
N ALA A 102 1.26 -1.46 1.51
CA ALA A 102 2.10 -0.70 0.61
C ALA A 102 3.45 -1.40 0.47
N PHE A 103 3.96 -1.44 -0.73
CA PHE A 103 5.22 -2.14 -1.03
C PHE A 103 6.18 -1.24 -1.79
N ASN A 104 7.46 -1.52 -1.61
CA ASN A 104 8.52 -1.07 -2.50
C ASN A 104 9.57 -2.18 -2.54
N GLN A 105 10.75 -1.92 -3.11
CA GLN A 105 11.77 -2.96 -3.22
C GLN A 105 12.22 -3.51 -1.88
N ALA A 106 12.07 -2.73 -0.82
CA ALA A 106 12.45 -3.19 0.52
C ALA A 106 11.36 -4.03 1.18
N GLY A 107 10.16 -4.11 0.59
CA GLY A 107 9.06 -4.91 1.13
C GLY A 107 7.93 -4.06 1.66
N SER A 108 7.31 -4.49 2.75
CA SER A 108 6.17 -3.84 3.36
C SER A 108 6.29 -3.91 4.88
N ARG A 109 5.69 -2.95 5.57
CA ARG A 109 5.67 -2.96 7.04
C ARG A 109 4.45 -3.68 7.60
N GLY A 110 3.55 -4.12 6.74
CA GLY A 110 2.37 -4.86 7.19
C GLY A 110 1.12 -4.38 6.49
N ILE A 111 -0.02 -4.85 6.99
CA ILE A 111 -1.31 -4.55 6.38
C ILE A 111 -2.07 -3.57 7.27
N SER A 112 -2.98 -2.82 6.65
CA SER A 112 -3.79 -1.80 7.32
C SER A 112 -4.80 -2.42 8.26
N ALA A 113 -5.46 -1.56 9.04
CA ALA A 113 -6.67 -1.94 9.75
C ALA A 113 -7.73 -2.36 8.73
N GLU A 114 -8.69 -3.16 9.18
CA GLU A 114 -9.74 -3.68 8.33
C GLU A 114 -10.79 -2.63 8.01
N ALA A 115 -11.28 -2.65 6.78
CA ALA A 115 -12.46 -1.90 6.38
C ALA A 115 -13.44 -2.88 5.75
N SER A 116 -14.72 -2.61 5.86
CA SER A 116 -15.72 -3.51 5.33
C SER A 116 -16.87 -2.72 4.72
N ALA A 117 -17.58 -3.39 3.82
CA ALA A 117 -18.81 -2.86 3.23
C ALA A 117 -19.65 -4.01 2.74
N THR A 118 -20.94 -3.74 2.61
CA THR A 118 -21.90 -4.70 2.07
C THR A 118 -22.38 -4.16 0.73
N THR A 119 -22.27 -4.98 -0.31
CA THR A 119 -22.73 -4.57 -1.63
C THR A 119 -24.23 -4.29 -1.62
N ASN A 120 -24.65 -3.41 -2.51
CA ASN A 120 -26.07 -3.05 -2.62
C ASN A 120 -26.88 -4.27 -3.03
N PRO A 121 -28.18 -4.29 -2.63
CA PRO A 121 -29.06 -5.38 -3.02
C PRO A 121 -29.40 -5.39 -4.49
#